data_7eb97f26b053f33edd4d152fa28c806c
#
_entry.id   7eb97f26b053f33edd4d152fa28c806c
#
_cell.length_a   1.000
_cell.length_b   1.000
_cell.length_c   1.000
_cell.angle_alpha   90.00
_cell.angle_beta   90.00
_cell.angle_gamma   90.00
#
_symmetry.space_group_name_H-M   'P 1'
#
loop_
_entity.id
_entity.type
_entity.pdbx_description
1 polymer ?
#
loop_
_entity_poly.entity_id
_entity_poly.type
_entity_poly.pdbx_seq_one_letter_code
_entity_poly.pdbx_strand_id
1 'polypeptide(L)'
;MLDALGSQCIEATFFVLGRNALAHPDILRRELAEGHTVAHHRWSRALLNRMAASKVAAEIDRGIAAIDGVLYGKHQSRSVTPFFRFPGFASSPALLEGLARRRIVVFGADLWASDWNPMSPDAELRLIRLMMQRLEQARGGIVLFHDTKRQTAAMLPAFLRSLKARGFRVVHVSPRIWPMARVERTEGSETPP
;
A
#
# COMPACT_ATOMS: atom_id res chain seq x y z
N MET A 1 -1.74 -11.03 -7.61
CA MET A 1 -2.28 -9.65 -7.65
C MET A 1 -1.45 -8.74 -8.56
N LEU A 2 -0.14 -8.68 -8.40
CA LEU A 2 0.72 -7.83 -9.25
C LEU A 2 0.51 -8.11 -10.76
N ASP A 3 0.50 -9.37 -11.18
CA ASP A 3 0.24 -9.72 -12.58
C ASP A 3 -1.12 -9.23 -13.09
N ALA A 4 -2.14 -9.23 -12.21
CA ALA A 4 -3.48 -8.72 -12.57
C ALA A 4 -3.48 -7.20 -12.74
N LEU A 5 -2.76 -6.47 -11.90
CA LEU A 5 -2.59 -5.02 -12.00
C LEU A 5 -1.79 -4.67 -13.26
N GLY A 6 -0.64 -5.32 -13.46
CA GLY A 6 0.22 -5.13 -14.62
C GLY A 6 -0.50 -5.39 -15.94
N SER A 7 -1.33 -6.45 -16.02
CA SER A 7 -2.13 -6.77 -17.23
C SER A 7 -3.12 -5.67 -17.63
N GLN A 8 -3.46 -4.76 -16.72
CA GLN A 8 -4.36 -3.63 -16.94
C GLN A 8 -3.63 -2.27 -16.92
N CYS A 9 -2.30 -2.25 -16.80
CA CYS A 9 -1.49 -1.04 -16.66
C CYS A 9 -1.96 -0.18 -15.47
N ILE A 10 -2.25 -0.83 -14.34
CA ILE A 10 -2.75 -0.17 -13.13
C ILE A 10 -1.69 -0.23 -12.04
N GLU A 11 -1.34 0.91 -11.50
CA GLU A 11 -0.53 1.05 -10.31
C GLU A 11 -1.42 1.20 -9.07
N ALA A 12 -0.95 0.68 -7.92
CA ALA A 12 -1.67 0.70 -6.66
C ALA A 12 -0.76 1.15 -5.51
N THR A 13 -1.35 1.42 -4.34
CA THR A 13 -0.62 1.68 -3.10
C THR A 13 -0.80 0.50 -2.15
N PHE A 14 0.31 -0.16 -1.79
CA PHE A 14 0.36 -1.27 -0.85
C PHE A 14 0.73 -0.76 0.55
N PHE A 15 -0.16 -0.95 1.53
CA PHE A 15 0.13 -0.63 2.93
C PHE A 15 0.63 -1.89 3.65
N VAL A 16 1.94 -2.02 3.79
CA VAL A 16 2.61 -3.27 4.17
C VAL A 16 2.90 -3.33 5.67
N LEU A 17 2.73 -4.50 6.28
CA LEU A 17 3.22 -4.79 7.63
C LEU A 17 4.73 -5.04 7.60
N GLY A 18 5.49 -4.38 8.47
CA GLY A 18 6.95 -4.52 8.50
C GLY A 18 7.45 -5.96 8.64
N ARG A 19 6.76 -6.80 9.42
CA ARG A 19 7.09 -8.22 9.54
C ARG A 19 6.90 -8.99 8.22
N ASN A 20 5.89 -8.62 7.41
CA ASN A 20 5.66 -9.25 6.11
C ASN A 20 6.71 -8.79 5.10
N ALA A 21 7.15 -7.53 5.16
CA ALA A 21 8.24 -7.01 4.35
C ALA A 21 9.53 -7.82 4.55
N LEU A 22 9.89 -8.14 5.81
CA LEU A 22 11.05 -8.97 6.11
C LEU A 22 10.87 -10.44 5.72
N ALA A 23 9.65 -10.96 5.80
CA ALA A 23 9.36 -12.34 5.42
C ALA A 23 9.34 -12.56 3.90
N HIS A 24 8.98 -11.52 3.14
CA HIS A 24 8.82 -11.59 1.68
C HIS A 24 9.47 -10.39 0.98
N PRO A 25 10.78 -10.16 1.13
CA PRO A 25 11.46 -8.98 0.60
C PRO A 25 11.40 -8.88 -0.92
N ASP A 26 11.36 -10.02 -1.61
CA ASP A 26 11.33 -10.04 -3.08
C ASP A 26 9.98 -9.57 -3.62
N ILE A 27 8.88 -9.89 -2.94
CA ILE A 27 7.55 -9.37 -3.30
C ILE A 27 7.52 -7.87 -3.13
N LEU A 28 8.06 -7.35 -2.02
CA LEU A 28 8.11 -5.92 -1.74
C LEU A 28 8.92 -5.15 -2.78
N ARG A 29 10.09 -5.70 -3.18
CA ARG A 29 10.91 -5.12 -4.25
C ARG A 29 10.21 -5.16 -5.60
N ARG A 30 9.47 -6.23 -5.88
CA ARG A 30 8.66 -6.36 -7.09
C ARG A 30 7.56 -5.32 -7.14
N GLU A 31 6.84 -5.08 -6.03
CA GLU A 31 5.84 -4.01 -5.93
C GLU A 31 6.43 -2.65 -6.34
N LEU A 32 7.60 -2.31 -5.79
CA LEU A 32 8.28 -1.04 -6.13
C LEU A 32 8.76 -1.01 -7.59
N ALA A 33 9.34 -2.11 -8.08
CA ALA A 33 9.89 -2.19 -9.44
C ALA A 33 8.81 -2.11 -10.52
N GLU A 34 7.59 -2.56 -10.23
CA GLU A 34 6.42 -2.46 -11.11
C GLU A 34 5.69 -1.11 -11.01
N GLY A 35 6.28 -0.11 -10.30
CA GLY A 35 5.76 1.26 -10.24
C GLY A 35 4.74 1.51 -9.12
N HIS A 36 4.44 0.51 -8.31
CA HIS A 36 3.49 0.67 -7.20
C HIS A 36 4.08 1.49 -6.05
N THR A 37 3.24 2.18 -5.30
CA THR A 37 3.65 2.82 -4.05
C THR A 37 3.61 1.80 -2.91
N VAL A 38 4.76 1.58 -2.27
CA VAL A 38 4.86 0.78 -1.04
C VAL A 38 4.83 1.71 0.16
N ALA A 39 3.85 1.56 1.01
CA ALA A 39 3.53 2.41 2.14
C ALA A 39 3.45 1.61 3.46
N HIS A 40 3.25 2.28 4.57
CA HIS A 40 3.40 1.70 5.90
C HIS A 40 2.06 1.36 6.54
N HIS A 41 2.03 0.18 7.19
CA HIS A 41 0.88 -0.26 7.96
C HIS A 41 1.22 -0.52 9.44
N ARG A 42 2.47 -0.45 9.86
CA ARG A 42 3.15 -0.76 11.13
C ARG A 42 3.89 -2.11 11.10
N TRP A 43 4.41 -2.54 12.29
CA TRP A 43 5.14 -3.80 12.38
C TRP A 43 4.25 -5.04 12.36
N SER A 44 3.24 -5.10 13.25
CA SER A 44 2.42 -6.31 13.47
C SER A 44 0.90 -6.08 13.27
N ARG A 45 0.03 -7.01 13.63
CA ARG A 45 -1.43 -6.85 13.51
C ARG A 45 -2.12 -6.35 14.81
N ALA A 46 -1.38 -5.95 15.86
CA ALA A 46 -1.99 -5.47 17.10
C ALA A 46 -2.78 -4.14 16.88
N LEU A 47 -3.88 -3.86 17.55
CA LEU A 47 -4.62 -2.61 17.38
C LEU A 47 -3.94 -1.49 18.16
N LEU A 48 -3.44 -0.47 17.46
CA LEU A 48 -2.63 0.61 18.05
C LEU A 48 -3.40 1.42 19.10
N ASN A 49 -4.69 1.64 18.90
CA ASN A 49 -5.54 2.37 19.84
C ASN A 49 -5.79 1.64 21.18
N ARG A 50 -5.36 0.37 21.29
CA ARG A 50 -5.42 -0.44 22.52
C ARG A 50 -4.05 -0.61 23.19
N MET A 51 -3.02 0.04 22.67
CA MET A 51 -1.64 -0.08 23.16
C MET A 51 -1.23 1.15 23.97
N ALA A 52 -0.30 0.97 24.91
CA ALA A 52 0.34 2.11 25.58
C ALA A 52 1.11 2.98 24.56
N ALA A 53 1.11 4.28 24.75
CA ALA A 53 1.70 5.24 23.81
C ALA A 53 3.16 4.94 23.42
N SER A 54 3.98 4.50 24.39
CA SER A 54 5.38 4.12 24.15
C SER A 54 5.51 2.92 23.20
N LYS A 55 4.60 1.95 23.30
CA LYS A 55 4.57 0.78 22.41
C LYS A 55 4.06 1.13 21.01
N VAL A 56 3.14 2.11 20.92
CA VAL A 56 2.61 2.56 19.63
C VAL A 56 3.72 3.15 18.75
N ALA A 57 4.53 4.05 19.31
CA ALA A 57 5.66 4.64 18.57
C ALA A 57 6.61 3.54 18.06
N ALA A 58 7.00 2.61 18.93
CA ALA A 58 7.88 1.49 18.57
C ALA A 58 7.30 0.59 17.47
N GLU A 59 5.99 0.32 17.49
CA GLU A 59 5.30 -0.48 16.45
C GLU A 59 5.33 0.23 15.08
N ILE A 60 5.12 1.54 15.07
CA ILE A 60 5.16 2.35 13.86
C ILE A 60 6.60 2.44 13.34
N ASP A 61 7.55 2.82 14.20
CA ASP A 61 8.95 3.03 13.80
C ASP A 61 9.61 1.75 13.30
N ARG A 62 9.36 0.63 13.99
CA ARG A 62 9.84 -0.68 13.57
C ARG A 62 9.25 -1.08 12.21
N GLY A 63 7.97 -0.78 11.97
CA GLY A 63 7.31 -1.05 10.69
C GLY A 63 7.92 -0.26 9.55
N ILE A 64 8.13 1.05 9.74
CA ILE A 64 8.76 1.93 8.76
C ILE A 64 10.20 1.47 8.49
N ALA A 65 11.00 1.27 9.53
CA ALA A 65 12.39 0.87 9.39
C ALA A 65 12.55 -0.47 8.64
N ALA A 66 11.64 -1.43 8.86
CA ALA A 66 11.67 -2.72 8.17
C ALA A 66 11.40 -2.58 6.67
N ILE A 67 10.39 -1.79 6.29
CA ILE A 67 10.00 -1.59 4.90
C ILE A 67 11.08 -0.78 4.17
N ASP A 68 11.48 0.37 4.72
CA ASP A 68 12.49 1.22 4.12
C ASP A 68 13.85 0.52 4.04
N GLY A 69 14.19 -0.32 5.03
CA GLY A 69 15.40 -1.13 5.02
C GLY A 69 15.44 -2.16 3.90
N VAL A 70 14.31 -2.80 3.58
CA VAL A 70 14.20 -3.77 2.46
C VAL A 70 14.30 -3.06 1.11
N LEU A 71 13.69 -1.90 0.96
CA LEU A 71 13.56 -1.21 -0.32
C LEU A 71 14.76 -0.31 -0.65
N TYR A 72 15.31 0.39 0.37
CA TYR A 72 16.27 1.46 0.15
C TYR A 72 17.58 1.27 0.90
N GLY A 73 17.76 0.15 1.62
CA GLY A 73 18.93 -0.10 2.43
C GLY A 73 18.92 0.63 3.78
N LYS A 74 20.09 0.81 4.41
CA LYS A 74 20.20 1.32 5.77
C LYS A 74 19.76 2.79 5.90
N HIS A 75 18.91 3.02 6.88
CA HIS A 75 18.56 4.31 7.53
C HIS A 75 18.44 5.54 6.63
N GLN A 76 17.23 5.71 6.14
CA GLN A 76 16.76 7.03 5.73
C GLN A 76 16.38 7.82 7.01
N SER A 77 16.80 9.06 7.15
CA SER A 77 16.42 9.95 8.27
C SER A 77 14.90 10.25 8.27
N ARG A 78 14.25 10.06 7.13
CA ARG A 78 12.80 10.14 6.93
C ARG A 78 12.37 9.02 6.01
N SER A 79 11.15 8.50 6.19
CA SER A 79 10.60 7.54 5.25
C SER A 79 10.49 8.14 3.84
N VAL A 80 10.89 7.37 2.84
CA VAL A 80 10.78 7.75 1.43
C VAL A 80 9.32 7.85 1.02
N THR A 81 8.47 6.97 1.57
CA THR A 81 7.02 7.00 1.34
C THR A 81 6.31 7.44 2.63
N PRO A 82 5.96 8.72 2.80
CA PRO A 82 5.35 9.23 4.03
C PRO A 82 3.85 8.92 4.09
N PHE A 83 3.45 7.70 3.77
CA PHE A 83 2.06 7.24 3.75
C PHE A 83 1.85 6.15 4.79
N PHE A 84 0.75 6.24 5.52
CA PHE A 84 0.37 5.29 6.57
C PHE A 84 -1.12 4.97 6.53
N ARG A 85 -1.48 3.74 6.85
CA ARG A 85 -2.86 3.33 7.10
C ARG A 85 -2.95 2.58 8.41
N PHE A 86 -3.89 2.97 9.27
CA PHE A 86 -4.16 2.24 10.51
C PHE A 86 -4.88 0.92 10.20
N PRO A 87 -4.41 -0.21 10.76
CA PRO A 87 -5.13 -1.47 10.69
C PRO A 87 -6.53 -1.36 11.28
N GLY A 88 -7.52 -1.88 10.55
CA GLY A 88 -8.93 -1.77 10.95
C GLY A 88 -9.39 -0.32 11.12
N PHE A 89 -8.70 0.66 10.53
CA PHE A 89 -8.94 2.11 10.70
C PHE A 89 -8.93 2.58 12.16
N ALA A 90 -8.34 1.79 13.07
CA ALA A 90 -8.32 2.05 14.50
C ALA A 90 -7.32 3.17 14.85
N SER A 91 -7.72 4.43 14.67
CA SER A 91 -6.97 5.64 14.99
C SER A 91 -7.50 6.33 16.25
N SER A 92 -6.78 7.35 16.70
CA SER A 92 -7.24 8.33 17.69
C SER A 92 -6.69 9.71 17.33
N PRO A 93 -7.28 10.82 17.83
CA PRO A 93 -6.75 12.16 17.57
C PRO A 93 -5.26 12.29 17.88
N ALA A 94 -4.80 11.76 19.01
CA ALA A 94 -3.39 11.78 19.41
C ALA A 94 -2.47 11.01 18.43
N LEU A 95 -2.93 9.87 17.90
CA LEU A 95 -2.17 9.10 16.91
C LEU A 95 -2.09 9.84 15.57
N LEU A 96 -3.19 10.43 15.12
CA LEU A 96 -3.25 11.23 13.88
C LEU A 96 -2.31 12.44 13.99
N GLU A 97 -2.39 13.19 15.10
CA GLU A 97 -1.51 14.34 15.36
C GLU A 97 -0.04 13.92 15.44
N GLY A 98 0.27 12.79 16.09
CA GLY A 98 1.63 12.25 16.18
C GLY A 98 2.22 11.94 14.79
N LEU A 99 1.43 11.37 13.88
CA LEU A 99 1.87 11.12 12.50
C LEU A 99 1.95 12.41 11.66
N ALA A 100 1.03 13.36 11.87
CA ALA A 100 1.04 14.67 11.20
C ALA A 100 2.32 15.46 11.55
N ARG A 101 2.75 15.48 12.83
CA ARG A 101 4.03 16.08 13.24
C ARG A 101 5.25 15.45 12.54
N ARG A 102 5.15 14.18 12.16
CA ARG A 102 6.17 13.45 11.39
C ARG A 102 6.02 13.64 9.87
N ARG A 103 5.06 14.46 9.45
CA ARG A 103 4.69 14.66 8.03
C ARG A 103 4.30 13.37 7.32
N ILE A 104 3.67 12.45 8.05
CA ILE A 104 3.12 11.20 7.50
C ILE A 104 1.63 11.40 7.24
N VAL A 105 1.21 11.16 6.01
CA VAL A 105 -0.18 11.24 5.58
C VAL A 105 -0.89 9.93 5.91
N VAL A 106 -2.03 10.03 6.58
CA VAL A 106 -2.86 8.87 6.93
C VAL A 106 -3.96 8.68 5.91
N PHE A 107 -4.06 7.46 5.37
CA PHE A 107 -5.08 7.09 4.40
C PHE A 107 -6.20 6.29 5.04
N GLY A 108 -7.43 6.72 4.79
CA GLY A 108 -8.64 5.93 4.97
C GLY A 108 -8.97 5.09 3.73
N ALA A 109 -10.23 4.66 3.64
CA ALA A 109 -10.83 4.11 2.44
C ALA A 109 -12.30 4.51 2.41
N ASP A 110 -12.83 4.77 1.20
CA ASP A 110 -14.26 5.08 1.01
C ASP A 110 -15.08 3.80 0.84
N LEU A 111 -14.45 2.77 0.26
CA LEU A 111 -15.08 1.49 -0.02
C LEU A 111 -14.12 0.36 0.33
N TRP A 112 -14.63 -0.67 0.99
CA TRP A 112 -13.88 -1.90 1.27
C TRP A 112 -14.65 -3.13 0.84
N ALA A 113 -13.94 -4.11 0.33
CA ALA A 113 -14.51 -5.31 -0.27
C ALA A 113 -14.97 -6.37 0.75
N SER A 114 -14.64 -6.23 2.04
CA SER A 114 -14.82 -7.29 3.05
C SER A 114 -14.20 -8.64 2.65
N ASP A 115 -13.17 -8.58 1.84
CA ASP A 115 -12.47 -9.70 1.22
C ASP A 115 -11.59 -10.52 2.18
N TRP A 116 -11.54 -10.13 3.46
CA TRP A 116 -10.87 -10.90 4.52
C TRP A 116 -11.59 -12.18 4.91
N ASN A 117 -12.89 -12.29 4.62
CA ASN A 117 -13.68 -13.49 4.85
C ASN A 117 -13.55 -14.45 3.66
N PRO A 118 -13.48 -15.78 3.89
CA PRO A 118 -13.57 -16.75 2.81
C PRO A 118 -14.86 -16.60 2.01
N MET A 119 -14.77 -16.71 0.69
CA MET A 119 -15.91 -16.54 -0.21
C MET A 119 -15.93 -17.66 -1.27
N SER A 120 -17.13 -18.03 -1.69
CA SER A 120 -17.33 -18.85 -2.89
C SER A 120 -17.19 -17.99 -4.17
N PRO A 121 -16.95 -18.58 -5.34
CA PRO A 121 -16.89 -17.84 -6.60
C PRO A 121 -18.13 -16.98 -6.87
N ASP A 122 -19.33 -17.49 -6.54
CA ASP A 122 -20.57 -16.73 -6.67
C ASP A 122 -20.64 -15.53 -5.72
N ALA A 123 -20.09 -15.66 -4.51
CA ALA A 123 -19.97 -14.55 -3.56
C ALA A 123 -18.98 -13.50 -4.06
N GLU A 124 -17.88 -13.90 -4.69
CA GLU A 124 -16.93 -12.99 -5.33
C GLU A 124 -17.58 -12.15 -6.43
N LEU A 125 -18.37 -12.80 -7.31
CA LEU A 125 -19.12 -12.10 -8.37
C LEU A 125 -20.17 -11.14 -7.80
N ARG A 126 -20.88 -11.54 -6.74
CA ARG A 126 -21.81 -10.62 -6.04
C ARG A 126 -21.08 -9.43 -5.44
N LEU A 127 -19.92 -9.66 -4.85
CA LEU A 127 -19.10 -8.61 -4.26
C LEU A 127 -18.63 -7.61 -5.32
N ILE A 128 -18.15 -8.10 -6.46
CA ILE A 128 -17.75 -7.23 -7.59
C ILE A 128 -18.93 -6.32 -7.99
N ARG A 129 -20.12 -6.89 -8.18
CA ARG A 129 -21.31 -6.12 -8.53
C ARG A 129 -21.65 -5.05 -7.48
N LEU A 130 -21.62 -5.42 -6.21
CA LEU A 130 -21.87 -4.49 -5.10
C LEU A 130 -20.84 -3.37 -5.06
N MET A 131 -19.55 -3.69 -5.22
CA MET A 131 -18.49 -2.69 -5.24
C MET A 131 -18.65 -1.72 -6.41
N MET A 132 -19.00 -2.24 -7.59
CA MET A 132 -19.26 -1.39 -8.75
C MET A 132 -20.44 -0.47 -8.54
N GLN A 133 -21.56 -0.96 -8.01
CA GLN A 133 -22.72 -0.14 -7.66
C GLN A 133 -22.38 0.99 -6.67
N ARG A 134 -21.62 0.67 -5.63
CA ARG A 134 -21.17 1.66 -4.64
C ARG A 134 -20.26 2.72 -5.25
N LEU A 135 -19.35 2.31 -6.14
CA LEU A 135 -18.46 3.23 -6.84
C LEU A 135 -19.24 4.19 -7.76
N GLU A 136 -20.27 3.69 -8.45
CA GLU A 136 -21.14 4.51 -9.29
C GLU A 136 -21.91 5.53 -8.44
N GLN A 137 -22.48 5.11 -7.33
CA GLN A 137 -23.20 5.99 -6.40
C GLN A 137 -22.29 7.06 -5.80
N ALA A 138 -21.06 6.69 -5.41
CA ALA A 138 -20.08 7.60 -4.85
C ALA A 138 -19.32 8.43 -5.91
N ARG A 139 -19.46 8.10 -7.20
CA ARG A 139 -18.70 8.68 -8.32
C ARG A 139 -17.18 8.51 -8.22
N GLY A 140 -16.72 7.47 -7.53
CA GLY A 140 -15.33 7.17 -7.29
C GLY A 140 -15.01 6.96 -5.81
N GLY A 141 -13.73 6.94 -5.45
CA GLY A 141 -13.26 6.79 -4.09
C GLY A 141 -12.05 5.87 -3.95
N ILE A 142 -11.50 5.80 -2.75
CA ILE A 142 -10.41 4.91 -2.39
C ILE A 142 -10.99 3.53 -2.08
N VAL A 143 -10.63 2.54 -2.90
CA VAL A 143 -11.07 1.15 -2.73
C VAL A 143 -10.00 0.35 -1.99
N LEU A 144 -10.39 -0.36 -0.94
CA LEU A 144 -9.54 -1.21 -0.13
C LEU A 144 -9.74 -2.68 -0.45
N PHE A 145 -8.64 -3.37 -0.72
CA PHE A 145 -8.51 -4.83 -0.81
C PHE A 145 -7.39 -5.34 0.09
N HIS A 146 -7.38 -6.66 0.35
CA HIS A 146 -6.32 -7.33 1.12
C HIS A 146 -5.55 -8.29 0.21
N ASP A 147 -4.32 -7.94 -0.13
CA ASP A 147 -3.41 -8.66 -1.03
C ASP A 147 -3.01 -10.06 -0.54
N THR A 148 -3.08 -10.27 0.77
CA THR A 148 -2.77 -11.56 1.41
C THR A 148 -3.91 -12.59 1.28
N LYS A 149 -4.98 -12.28 0.56
CA LYS A 149 -6.17 -13.13 0.41
C LYS A 149 -6.26 -13.74 -0.98
N ARG A 150 -6.41 -15.08 -1.04
CA ARG A 150 -6.52 -15.80 -2.32
C ARG A 150 -7.76 -15.40 -3.12
N GLN A 151 -8.90 -15.21 -2.46
CA GLN A 151 -10.13 -14.73 -3.06
C GLN A 151 -9.98 -13.34 -3.67
N THR A 152 -9.22 -12.45 -3.05
CA THR A 152 -8.92 -11.12 -3.62
C THR A 152 -8.11 -11.26 -4.90
N ALA A 153 -7.08 -12.10 -4.89
CA ALA A 153 -6.28 -12.35 -6.10
C ALA A 153 -7.12 -12.96 -7.23
N ALA A 154 -8.08 -13.85 -6.90
CA ALA A 154 -8.97 -14.48 -7.88
C ALA A 154 -9.97 -13.49 -8.50
N MET A 155 -10.60 -12.63 -7.68
CA MET A 155 -11.63 -11.69 -8.14
C MET A 155 -11.07 -10.43 -8.80
N LEU A 156 -9.84 -10.01 -8.46
CA LEU A 156 -9.29 -8.73 -8.90
C LEU A 156 -9.30 -8.54 -10.42
N PRO A 157 -8.89 -9.50 -11.27
CA PRO A 157 -8.94 -9.33 -12.71
C PRO A 157 -10.33 -8.98 -13.25
N ALA A 158 -11.38 -9.63 -12.71
CA ALA A 158 -12.76 -9.36 -13.12
C ALA A 158 -13.24 -7.97 -12.63
N PHE A 159 -12.84 -7.58 -11.41
CA PHE A 159 -13.13 -6.26 -10.87
C PHE A 159 -12.48 -5.15 -11.72
N LEU A 160 -11.20 -5.27 -12.06
CA LEU A 160 -10.48 -4.29 -12.88
C LEU A 160 -11.09 -4.15 -14.29
N ARG A 161 -11.46 -5.27 -14.93
CA ARG A 161 -12.20 -5.21 -16.21
C ARG A 161 -13.54 -4.50 -16.07
N SER A 162 -14.26 -4.72 -14.96
CA SER A 162 -15.55 -4.06 -14.70
C SER A 162 -15.40 -2.56 -14.51
N LEU A 163 -14.33 -2.09 -13.83
CA LEU A 163 -14.00 -0.67 -13.71
C LEU A 163 -13.79 -0.04 -15.10
N LYS A 164 -12.95 -0.67 -15.91
CA LYS A 164 -12.63 -0.19 -17.26
C LYS A 164 -13.87 -0.14 -18.16
N ALA A 165 -14.68 -1.19 -18.14
CA ALA A 165 -15.90 -1.26 -18.95
C ALA A 165 -16.94 -0.20 -18.59
N ARG A 166 -16.89 0.33 -17.37
CA ARG A 166 -17.78 1.40 -16.88
C ARG A 166 -17.12 2.80 -16.89
N GLY A 167 -15.97 2.94 -17.53
CA GLY A 167 -15.29 4.22 -17.73
C GLY A 167 -14.59 4.78 -16.50
N PHE A 168 -14.39 4.00 -15.44
CA PHE A 168 -13.60 4.45 -14.30
C PHE A 168 -12.12 4.56 -14.66
N ARG A 169 -11.52 5.68 -14.29
CA ARG A 169 -10.07 5.86 -14.29
C ARG A 169 -9.51 5.49 -12.93
N VAL A 170 -8.59 4.53 -12.90
CA VAL A 170 -7.81 4.27 -11.70
C VAL A 170 -6.67 5.28 -11.65
N VAL A 171 -6.57 6.01 -10.54
CA VAL A 171 -5.54 7.02 -10.31
C VAL A 171 -4.59 6.50 -9.25
N HIS A 172 -3.31 6.52 -9.56
CA HIS A 172 -2.26 6.13 -8.61
C HIS A 172 -1.93 7.30 -7.68
N VAL A 173 -1.84 7.03 -6.40
CA VAL A 173 -1.40 7.99 -5.40
C VAL A 173 0.04 7.67 -5.03
N SER A 174 0.95 8.55 -5.44
CA SER A 174 2.38 8.43 -5.14
C SER A 174 2.85 9.63 -4.30
N PRO A 175 3.88 9.46 -3.45
CA PRO A 175 4.49 10.59 -2.77
C PRO A 175 5.12 11.52 -3.80
N ARG A 176 4.97 12.84 -3.61
CA ARG A 176 5.73 13.80 -4.39
C ARG A 176 7.19 13.67 -3.95
N ILE A 177 7.98 12.92 -4.69
CA ILE A 177 9.41 12.86 -4.47
C ILE A 177 9.94 14.23 -4.92
N TRP A 178 10.32 15.08 -3.96
CA TRP A 178 11.19 16.24 -4.26
C TRP A 178 12.43 15.64 -4.92
N PRO A 179 12.95 16.20 -6.03
CA PRO A 179 13.97 15.53 -6.81
C PRO A 179 15.12 15.13 -5.89
N MET A 180 15.23 13.82 -5.64
CA MET A 180 16.46 13.25 -5.12
C MET A 180 17.52 13.53 -6.18
N ALA A 181 18.62 14.14 -5.76
CA ALA A 181 19.75 14.38 -6.65
C ALA A 181 20.02 13.11 -7.48
N ARG A 182 20.08 13.29 -8.78
CA ARG A 182 20.43 12.24 -9.74
C ARG A 182 21.69 11.57 -9.18
N VAL A 183 21.62 10.27 -8.86
CA VAL A 183 22.84 9.49 -8.64
C VAL A 183 23.54 9.47 -9.99
N GLU A 184 24.50 10.33 -10.16
CA GLU A 184 25.40 10.28 -11.31
C GLU A 184 26.06 8.92 -11.26
N ARG A 185 25.76 8.09 -12.25
CA ARG A 185 26.60 6.92 -12.53
C ARG A 185 27.94 7.51 -12.96
N THR A 186 28.93 7.40 -12.11
CA THR A 186 30.30 7.56 -12.48
C THR A 186 30.60 6.44 -13.48
N GLU A 187 30.45 6.71 -14.76
CA GLU A 187 31.06 5.90 -15.82
C GLU A 187 32.58 5.99 -15.59
N GLY A 188 33.16 4.84 -15.25
CA GLY A 188 34.59 4.72 -15.09
C GLY A 188 35.25 5.11 -16.39
N SER A 189 36.05 6.15 -16.35
CA SER A 189 37.01 6.44 -17.42
C SER A 189 38.10 5.35 -17.42
N GLU A 190 37.93 4.30 -18.22
CA GLU A 190 39.03 3.52 -18.67
C GLU A 190 39.77 4.34 -19.72
N THR A 191 40.97 4.77 -19.39
CA THR A 191 41.97 5.24 -20.33
C THR A 191 42.74 4.01 -20.80
N PRO A 192 42.81 3.68 -22.09
CA PRO A 192 43.73 2.69 -22.61
C PRO A 192 45.14 3.28 -22.79
N PRO A 193 46.19 2.43 -22.93
CA PRO A 193 47.59 2.74 -22.74
C PRO A 193 48.22 3.63 -23.81
#